data_3dcec7f43fbb4c3c8e27c11b03a06847
#
_entry.id   3dcec7f43fbb4c3c8e27c11b03a06847
#
_cell.length_a   1.000
_cell.length_b   1.000
_cell.length_c   1.000
_cell.angle_alpha   90.00
_cell.angle_beta   90.00
_cell.angle_gamma   90.00
#
_symmetry.space_group_name_H-M   'P 1'
#
loop_
_entity.id
_entity.type
_entity.pdbx_description
1 polymer ?
#
loop_
_entity_poly.entity_id
_entity_poly.type
_entity_poly.pdbx_seq_one_letter_code
_entity_poly.pdbx_strand_id
1 'polypeptide(L)'
;FDVVMAEVQLNAQQDVERSSLLPRPNDPPAQIYSCADVSTALSNPARTVLRARIGAPAAKRTDDVVEELPLDLNGLDRYQIRARLLADLTHGSDIGTATAAERLRGTTPPGVLGLESLNRAGEEALSIVDREATLVAGASRQVIDVNLELTDGDVPHLPWVDSHLTDPYRPLLLTDRIEAHGVTIVRMSPANLSPRTLLETWLRLLAVAVAQPDVTGWRAAVVTRSANPEILVAPDAQQARTILAGLVRVAWW
;
A
#
# COMPACT_ATOMS: atom_id res chain seq x y z
N PHE A 1 44.65 20.60 -5.36
CA PHE A 1 43.23 20.96 -5.45
C PHE A 1 42.65 20.58 -6.82
N ASP A 2 43.37 20.82 -7.88
CA ASP A 2 42.93 20.57 -9.27
C ASP A 2 42.77 19.09 -9.62
N VAL A 3 43.56 18.21 -9.04
CA VAL A 3 43.49 16.75 -9.30
C VAL A 3 42.20 16.15 -8.70
N VAL A 4 41.80 16.58 -7.52
CA VAL A 4 40.57 16.11 -6.85
C VAL A 4 39.33 16.59 -7.59
N MET A 5 39.36 17.81 -8.12
CA MET A 5 38.25 18.35 -8.91
C MET A 5 38.12 17.68 -10.28
N ALA A 6 39.24 17.31 -10.91
CA ALA A 6 39.21 16.55 -12.16
C ALA A 6 38.67 15.11 -11.96
N GLU A 7 39.00 14.48 -10.84
CA GLU A 7 38.48 13.13 -10.50
C GLU A 7 36.97 13.14 -10.19
N VAL A 8 36.49 14.18 -9.50
CA VAL A 8 35.04 14.38 -9.23
C VAL A 8 34.30 14.65 -10.54
N GLN A 9 34.87 15.45 -11.47
CA GLN A 9 34.25 15.68 -12.77
C GLN A 9 34.24 14.44 -13.67
N LEU A 10 35.29 13.63 -13.65
CA LEU A 10 35.37 12.36 -14.39
C LEU A 10 34.33 11.35 -13.84
N ASN A 11 34.20 11.24 -12.53
CA ASN A 11 33.17 10.38 -11.90
C ASN A 11 31.75 10.86 -12.21
N ALA A 12 31.51 12.17 -12.19
CA ALA A 12 30.19 12.73 -12.56
C ALA A 12 29.86 12.48 -14.04
N GLN A 13 30.84 12.57 -14.95
CA GLN A 13 30.62 12.23 -16.36
C GLN A 13 30.43 10.73 -16.58
N GLN A 14 31.14 9.86 -15.87
CA GLN A 14 30.92 8.42 -15.91
C GLN A 14 29.57 8.00 -15.34
N ASP A 15 29.06 8.69 -14.33
CA ASP A 15 27.71 8.45 -13.77
C ASP A 15 26.62 8.89 -14.74
N VAL A 16 26.82 9.97 -15.50
CA VAL A 16 25.90 10.40 -16.57
C VAL A 16 25.91 9.40 -17.73
N GLU A 17 27.08 8.89 -18.14
CA GLU A 17 27.15 7.85 -19.18
C GLU A 17 26.57 6.51 -18.72
N ARG A 18 26.79 6.11 -17.45
CA ARG A 18 26.15 4.91 -16.88
C ARG A 18 24.63 5.03 -16.79
N SER A 19 24.13 6.21 -16.49
CA SER A 19 22.68 6.46 -16.48
C SER A 19 22.06 6.36 -17.89
N SER A 20 22.83 6.63 -18.94
CA SER A 20 22.39 6.50 -20.34
C SER A 20 22.42 5.05 -20.87
N LEU A 21 23.12 4.14 -20.19
CA LEU A 21 23.18 2.72 -20.57
C LEU A 21 21.94 1.91 -20.16
N LEU A 22 21.11 2.45 -19.30
CA LEU A 22 19.84 1.80 -18.98
C LEU A 22 18.81 2.20 -20.05
N PRO A 23 18.20 1.24 -20.75
CA PRO A 23 17.18 1.54 -21.75
C PRO A 23 16.06 2.34 -21.09
N ARG A 24 15.77 3.52 -21.67
CA ARG A 24 14.55 4.23 -21.31
C ARG A 24 13.37 3.32 -21.67
N PRO A 25 12.34 3.22 -20.84
CA PRO A 25 11.14 2.49 -21.24
C PRO A 25 10.68 3.06 -22.57
N ASN A 26 10.60 2.22 -23.60
CA ASN A 26 9.92 2.60 -24.84
C ASN A 26 8.53 3.07 -24.42
N ASP A 27 8.13 4.24 -24.90
CA ASP A 27 6.87 4.91 -24.56
C ASP A 27 5.77 3.93 -24.09
N PRO A 28 5.50 3.82 -22.80
CA PRO A 28 4.44 2.94 -22.36
C PRO A 28 3.10 3.56 -22.76
N PRO A 29 2.08 2.74 -23.05
CA PRO A 29 0.72 3.22 -23.21
C PRO A 29 0.30 4.03 -21.97
N ALA A 30 -0.74 4.86 -22.11
CA ALA A 30 -1.26 5.68 -21.02
C ALA A 30 -1.19 4.92 -19.69
N GLN A 31 -0.36 5.42 -18.77
CA GLN A 31 -0.03 4.63 -17.58
C GLN A 31 -1.17 4.75 -16.60
N ILE A 32 -1.89 3.66 -16.43
CA ILE A 32 -2.95 3.53 -15.45
C ILE A 32 -2.33 3.00 -14.17
N TYR A 33 -2.48 3.73 -13.08
CA TYR A 33 -1.95 3.37 -11.77
C TYR A 33 -3.07 3.23 -10.76
N SER A 34 -2.91 2.31 -9.81
CA SER A 34 -3.73 2.24 -8.60
C SER A 34 -3.06 2.96 -7.43
N CYS A 35 -3.82 3.28 -6.39
CA CYS A 35 -3.24 3.80 -5.14
C CYS A 35 -2.20 2.84 -4.54
N ALA A 36 -2.37 1.53 -4.73
CA ALA A 36 -1.42 0.52 -4.29
C ALA A 36 -0.09 0.58 -5.07
N ASP A 37 -0.14 0.84 -6.39
CA ASP A 37 1.06 1.01 -7.22
C ASP A 37 1.85 2.23 -6.77
N VAL A 38 1.17 3.37 -6.58
CA VAL A 38 1.78 4.62 -6.08
C VAL A 38 2.41 4.39 -4.71
N SER A 39 1.68 3.75 -3.78
CA SER A 39 2.22 3.42 -2.46
C SER A 39 3.45 2.52 -2.53
N THR A 40 3.45 1.56 -3.45
CA THR A 40 4.59 0.65 -3.66
C THR A 40 5.80 1.39 -4.21
N ALA A 41 5.60 2.28 -5.18
CA ALA A 41 6.66 3.08 -5.78
C ALA A 41 7.31 4.02 -4.74
N LEU A 42 6.50 4.70 -3.95
CA LEU A 42 6.98 5.60 -2.88
C LEU A 42 7.67 4.84 -1.74
N SER A 43 7.20 3.63 -1.41
CA SER A 43 7.77 2.83 -0.32
C SER A 43 9.05 2.10 -0.72
N ASN A 44 9.24 1.81 -2.00
CA ASN A 44 10.39 1.07 -2.52
C ASN A 44 10.76 1.54 -3.94
N PRO A 45 11.27 2.76 -4.08
CA PRO A 45 11.55 3.37 -5.39
C PRO A 45 12.58 2.58 -6.19
N ALA A 46 13.63 2.06 -5.55
CA ALA A 46 14.66 1.27 -6.23
C ALA A 46 14.07 0.02 -6.90
N ARG A 47 13.18 -0.69 -6.21
CA ARG A 47 12.51 -1.88 -6.76
C ARG A 47 11.59 -1.52 -7.93
N THR A 48 10.90 -0.39 -7.84
CA THR A 48 10.01 0.09 -8.90
C THR A 48 10.81 0.43 -10.15
N VAL A 49 11.92 1.16 -10.02
CA VAL A 49 12.83 1.48 -11.13
C VAL A 49 13.41 0.22 -11.75
N LEU A 50 13.92 -0.73 -10.95
CA LEU A 50 14.47 -1.99 -11.45
C LEU A 50 13.41 -2.79 -12.22
N ARG A 51 12.18 -2.88 -11.70
CA ARG A 51 11.10 -3.58 -12.38
C ARG A 51 10.70 -2.92 -13.70
N ALA A 52 10.63 -1.59 -13.72
CA ALA A 52 10.27 -0.82 -14.90
C ALA A 52 11.36 -0.88 -16.00
N ARG A 53 12.65 -0.84 -15.62
CA ARG A 53 13.75 -0.77 -16.56
C ARG A 53 14.31 -2.12 -16.99
N ILE A 54 14.32 -3.12 -16.11
CA ILE A 54 14.97 -4.42 -16.35
C ILE A 54 13.93 -5.52 -16.61
N GLY A 55 12.65 -5.27 -16.28
CA GLY A 55 11.59 -6.27 -16.41
C GLY A 55 11.77 -7.48 -15.47
N ALA A 56 12.79 -7.43 -14.60
CA ALA A 56 13.11 -8.55 -13.72
C ALA A 56 12.10 -8.59 -12.55
N PRO A 57 11.32 -9.67 -12.42
CA PRO A 57 10.62 -9.90 -11.17
C PRO A 57 11.67 -10.04 -10.07
N ALA A 58 11.48 -9.34 -8.94
CA ALA A 58 12.32 -9.61 -7.78
C ALA A 58 12.26 -11.12 -7.50
N ALA A 59 13.44 -11.75 -7.47
CA ALA A 59 13.54 -13.19 -7.26
C ALA A 59 12.71 -13.57 -6.04
N LYS A 60 11.69 -14.39 -6.25
CA LYS A 60 10.95 -14.99 -5.16
C LYS A 60 11.94 -15.95 -4.52
N ARG A 61 12.27 -15.74 -3.26
CA ARG A 61 13.02 -16.73 -2.50
C ARG A 61 12.20 -18.00 -2.57
N THR A 62 12.76 -19.06 -3.10
CA THR A 62 12.23 -20.41 -2.96
C THR A 62 12.32 -20.71 -1.47
N ASP A 63 11.18 -20.80 -0.82
CA ASP A 63 11.16 -21.29 0.55
C ASP A 63 11.67 -22.72 0.52
N ASP A 64 12.81 -22.97 1.17
CA ASP A 64 13.30 -24.32 1.39
C ASP A 64 12.20 -25.08 2.15
N VAL A 65 11.92 -26.29 1.71
CA VAL A 65 10.94 -27.15 2.38
C VAL A 65 11.45 -27.39 3.79
N VAL A 66 10.78 -26.82 4.78
CA VAL A 66 11.10 -27.07 6.19
C VAL A 66 10.60 -28.47 6.51
N GLU A 67 11.52 -29.43 6.62
CA GLU A 67 11.20 -30.83 6.94
C GLU A 67 10.82 -31.03 8.42
N GLU A 68 11.12 -30.09 9.28
CA GLU A 68 10.83 -30.13 10.71
C GLU A 68 9.44 -29.57 11.02
N LEU A 69 8.66 -30.30 11.85
CA LEU A 69 7.42 -29.76 12.40
C LEU A 69 7.72 -28.53 13.28
N PRO A 70 7.18 -27.35 12.99
CA PRO A 70 7.43 -26.17 13.79
C PRO A 70 6.86 -26.38 15.21
N LEU A 71 7.72 -26.30 16.22
CA LEU A 71 7.28 -26.30 17.62
C LEU A 71 6.74 -24.94 18.05
N ASP A 72 7.14 -23.87 17.37
CA ASP A 72 6.62 -22.52 17.54
C ASP A 72 6.42 -21.86 16.17
N LEU A 73 5.45 -20.96 16.10
CA LEU A 73 5.18 -20.16 14.89
C LEU A 73 6.13 -18.99 14.84
N ASN A 74 6.80 -18.80 13.72
CA ASN A 74 7.57 -17.58 13.49
C ASN A 74 6.64 -16.37 13.27
N GLY A 75 7.22 -15.16 13.19
CA GLY A 75 6.44 -13.92 13.04
C GLY A 75 5.62 -13.87 11.75
N LEU A 76 6.12 -14.45 10.66
CA LEU A 76 5.45 -14.50 9.36
C LEU A 76 4.26 -15.46 9.38
N ASP A 77 4.43 -16.64 9.97
CA ASP A 77 3.36 -17.64 10.09
C ASP A 77 2.20 -17.08 10.93
N ARG A 78 2.51 -16.46 12.07
CA ARG A 78 1.49 -15.80 12.91
C ARG A 78 0.76 -14.69 12.15
N TYR A 79 1.48 -13.92 11.34
CA TYR A 79 0.87 -12.90 10.49
C TYR A 79 -0.07 -13.52 9.46
N GLN A 80 0.37 -14.57 8.76
CA GLN A 80 -0.42 -15.24 7.72
C GLN A 80 -1.70 -15.86 8.28
N ILE A 81 -1.61 -16.54 9.42
CA ILE A 81 -2.77 -17.10 10.11
C ILE A 81 -3.79 -16.00 10.44
N ARG A 82 -3.35 -14.93 11.08
CA ARG A 82 -4.25 -13.80 11.39
C ARG A 82 -4.85 -13.14 10.15
N ALA A 83 -4.07 -13.02 9.08
CA ALA A 83 -4.56 -12.44 7.83
C ALA A 83 -5.68 -13.27 7.22
N ARG A 84 -5.55 -14.61 7.25
CA ARG A 84 -6.59 -15.52 6.76
C ARG A 84 -7.82 -15.50 7.66
N LEU A 85 -7.63 -15.60 8.98
CA LEU A 85 -8.75 -15.50 9.94
C LEU A 85 -9.51 -14.18 9.79
N LEU A 86 -8.79 -13.06 9.67
CA LEU A 86 -9.41 -11.76 9.45
C LEU A 86 -10.20 -11.72 8.13
N ALA A 87 -9.66 -12.28 7.06
CA ALA A 87 -10.34 -12.37 5.78
C ALA A 87 -11.62 -13.22 5.88
N ASP A 88 -11.55 -14.40 6.50
CA ASP A 88 -12.69 -15.29 6.66
C ASP A 88 -13.82 -14.61 7.48
N LEU A 89 -13.46 -13.95 8.59
CA LEU A 89 -14.41 -13.19 9.42
C LEU A 89 -15.06 -12.03 8.64
N THR A 90 -14.27 -11.30 7.85
CA THR A 90 -14.78 -10.20 7.02
C THR A 90 -15.74 -10.70 5.93
N HIS A 91 -15.59 -11.94 5.48
CA HIS A 91 -16.51 -12.60 4.55
C HIS A 91 -17.72 -13.24 5.22
N GLY A 92 -17.85 -13.09 6.54
CA GLY A 92 -19.01 -13.53 7.30
C GLY A 92 -18.90 -14.96 7.87
N SER A 93 -17.74 -15.57 7.85
CA SER A 93 -17.49 -16.83 8.55
C SER A 93 -17.52 -16.60 10.07
N ASP A 94 -18.04 -17.58 10.83
CA ASP A 94 -17.86 -17.56 12.28
C ASP A 94 -16.42 -17.98 12.66
N ILE A 95 -16.00 -17.58 13.84
CA ILE A 95 -14.61 -17.82 14.30
C ILE A 95 -14.31 -19.31 14.48
N GLY A 96 -15.29 -20.13 14.86
CA GLY A 96 -15.14 -21.57 15.02
C GLY A 96 -14.83 -22.24 13.69
N THR A 97 -15.58 -21.89 12.65
CA THR A 97 -15.35 -22.35 11.26
C THR A 97 -14.00 -21.90 10.73
N ALA A 98 -13.64 -20.62 10.90
CA ALA A 98 -12.38 -20.08 10.45
C ALA A 98 -11.16 -20.75 11.13
N THR A 99 -11.22 -20.93 12.45
CA THR A 99 -10.14 -21.62 13.19
C THR A 99 -10.06 -23.10 12.87
N ALA A 100 -11.19 -23.77 12.62
CA ALA A 100 -11.20 -25.16 12.17
C ALA A 100 -10.55 -25.32 10.79
N ALA A 101 -10.82 -24.39 9.86
CA ALA A 101 -10.19 -24.38 8.54
C ALA A 101 -8.66 -24.19 8.64
N GLU A 102 -8.17 -23.26 9.49
CA GLU A 102 -6.74 -23.08 9.73
C GLU A 102 -6.07 -24.33 10.33
N ARG A 103 -6.75 -25.00 11.25
CA ARG A 103 -6.26 -26.24 11.83
C ARG A 103 -6.11 -27.36 10.79
N LEU A 104 -7.05 -27.46 9.85
CA LEU A 104 -7.02 -28.44 8.76
C LEU A 104 -5.91 -28.15 7.74
N ARG A 105 -5.41 -26.93 7.65
CA ARG A 105 -4.26 -26.58 6.80
C ARG A 105 -2.95 -27.20 7.26
N GLY A 106 -2.84 -27.61 8.52
CA GLY A 106 -1.64 -28.23 9.07
C GLY A 106 -0.43 -27.32 9.22
N THR A 107 -0.61 -25.99 9.14
CA THR A 107 0.47 -25.02 9.27
C THR A 107 0.75 -24.59 10.71
N THR A 108 -0.04 -25.10 11.65
CA THR A 108 0.10 -24.81 13.09
C THR A 108 0.81 -25.95 13.81
N PRO A 109 1.52 -25.67 14.91
CA PRO A 109 2.09 -26.71 15.76
C PRO A 109 1.03 -27.73 16.19
N PRO A 110 1.41 -29.00 16.39
CA PRO A 110 0.45 -30.01 16.82
C PRO A 110 0.01 -29.82 18.27
N GLY A 111 -1.19 -30.30 18.58
CA GLY A 111 -1.70 -30.39 19.95
C GLY A 111 -2.07 -29.03 20.55
N VAL A 112 -1.81 -28.91 21.85
CA VAL A 112 -2.24 -27.75 22.66
C VAL A 112 -1.53 -26.45 22.23
N LEU A 113 -0.26 -26.51 21.82
CA LEU A 113 0.51 -25.33 21.40
C LEU A 113 -0.08 -24.68 20.14
N GLY A 114 -0.49 -25.48 19.17
CA GLY A 114 -1.15 -24.98 17.97
C GLY A 114 -2.53 -24.39 18.28
N LEU A 115 -3.28 -25.04 19.17
CA LEU A 115 -4.60 -24.58 19.58
C LEU A 115 -4.53 -23.21 20.29
N GLU A 116 -3.59 -23.03 21.22
CA GLU A 116 -3.38 -21.77 21.92
C GLU A 116 -3.00 -20.66 20.94
N SER A 117 -2.11 -20.94 19.98
CA SER A 117 -1.70 -19.98 18.95
C SER A 117 -2.86 -19.56 18.06
N LEU A 118 -3.73 -20.52 17.68
CA LEU A 118 -4.93 -20.24 16.89
C LEU A 118 -5.96 -19.43 17.66
N ASN A 119 -6.22 -19.76 18.92
CA ASN A 119 -7.17 -19.04 19.75
C ASN A 119 -6.74 -17.57 19.91
N ARG A 120 -5.46 -17.34 20.22
CA ARG A 120 -4.92 -15.96 20.32
C ARG A 120 -5.05 -15.21 18.99
N ALA A 121 -4.71 -15.84 17.85
CA ALA A 121 -4.85 -15.23 16.54
C ALA A 121 -6.32 -14.91 16.21
N GLY A 122 -7.24 -15.79 16.62
CA GLY A 122 -8.69 -15.60 16.47
C GLY A 122 -9.22 -14.42 17.29
N GLU A 123 -8.83 -14.32 18.57
CA GLU A 123 -9.21 -13.22 19.45
C GLU A 123 -8.70 -11.86 18.89
N GLU A 124 -7.46 -11.83 18.41
CA GLU A 124 -6.88 -10.65 17.77
C GLU A 124 -7.66 -10.26 16.51
N ALA A 125 -8.04 -11.22 15.66
CA ALA A 125 -8.81 -10.97 14.45
C ALA A 125 -10.24 -10.48 14.76
N LEU A 126 -10.94 -11.13 15.70
CA LEU A 126 -12.26 -10.69 16.17
C LEU A 126 -12.23 -9.26 16.69
N SER A 127 -11.25 -8.94 17.53
CA SER A 127 -11.09 -7.59 18.08
C SER A 127 -10.93 -6.51 16.98
N ILE A 128 -10.31 -6.85 15.83
CA ILE A 128 -10.20 -5.95 14.69
C ILE A 128 -11.57 -5.76 14.03
N VAL A 129 -12.30 -6.85 13.80
CA VAL A 129 -13.64 -6.81 13.17
C VAL A 129 -14.65 -6.06 14.05
N ASP A 130 -14.65 -6.29 15.36
CA ASP A 130 -15.56 -5.61 16.31
C ASP A 130 -15.31 -4.10 16.34
N ARG A 131 -14.05 -3.68 16.26
CA ARG A 131 -13.71 -2.25 16.18
C ARG A 131 -14.10 -1.64 14.85
N GLU A 132 -13.92 -2.36 13.75
CA GLU A 132 -14.42 -1.93 12.45
C GLU A 132 -15.93 -1.78 12.49
N ALA A 133 -16.67 -2.77 12.96
CA ALA A 133 -18.13 -2.73 13.09
C ALA A 133 -18.61 -1.53 13.92
N THR A 134 -17.88 -1.19 14.98
CA THR A 134 -18.18 -0.01 15.81
C THR A 134 -17.97 1.29 15.04
N LEU A 135 -16.92 1.39 14.22
CA LEU A 135 -16.60 2.59 13.43
C LEU A 135 -17.61 2.83 12.30
N VAL A 136 -18.15 1.77 11.73
CA VAL A 136 -19.10 1.87 10.60
C VAL A 136 -20.55 1.72 11.01
N ALA A 137 -20.84 1.61 12.30
CA ALA A 137 -22.18 1.38 12.82
C ALA A 137 -23.19 2.38 12.26
N GLY A 138 -24.25 1.88 11.61
CA GLY A 138 -25.30 2.67 11.01
C GLY A 138 -24.96 3.37 9.70
N ALA A 139 -23.73 3.25 9.19
CA ALA A 139 -23.34 3.82 7.90
C ALA A 139 -23.60 2.83 6.75
N SER A 140 -24.13 3.32 5.64
CA SER A 140 -24.34 2.52 4.44
C SER A 140 -23.01 2.21 3.75
N ARG A 141 -22.82 0.95 3.36
CA ARG A 141 -21.68 0.53 2.53
C ARG A 141 -21.87 1.03 1.11
N GLN A 142 -20.84 1.61 0.54
CA GLN A 142 -20.79 2.04 -0.85
C GLN A 142 -19.43 1.70 -1.48
N VAL A 143 -19.42 1.59 -2.79
CA VAL A 143 -18.20 1.40 -3.57
C VAL A 143 -18.02 2.62 -4.45
N ILE A 144 -16.86 3.23 -4.40
CA ILE A 144 -16.51 4.42 -5.15
C ILE A 144 -15.49 4.02 -6.20
N ASP A 145 -15.87 4.15 -7.46
CA ASP A 145 -14.98 3.97 -8.59
C ASP A 145 -14.21 5.29 -8.81
N VAL A 146 -12.91 5.24 -8.61
CA VAL A 146 -12.00 6.38 -8.78
C VAL A 146 -11.40 6.31 -10.17
N ASN A 147 -11.57 7.37 -10.95
CA ASN A 147 -10.95 7.56 -12.26
C ASN A 147 -10.50 9.02 -12.36
N LEU A 148 -9.24 9.26 -12.02
CA LEU A 148 -8.69 10.61 -11.96
C LEU A 148 -7.59 10.79 -12.99
N GLU A 149 -7.77 11.81 -13.84
CA GLU A 149 -6.71 12.32 -14.68
C GLU A 149 -5.96 13.41 -13.90
N LEU A 150 -4.67 13.18 -13.67
CA LEU A 150 -3.78 14.10 -12.97
C LEU A 150 -2.83 14.72 -13.98
N THR A 151 -2.83 16.05 -14.03
CA THR A 151 -2.03 16.84 -14.98
C THR A 151 -0.95 17.62 -14.25
N ASP A 152 0.03 18.14 -15.00
CA ASP A 152 1.08 19.00 -14.43
C ASP A 152 0.52 20.29 -13.81
N GLY A 153 -0.64 20.76 -14.25
CA GLY A 153 -1.34 21.89 -13.65
C GLY A 153 -1.84 21.66 -12.24
N ASP A 154 -1.98 20.39 -11.83
CA ASP A 154 -2.41 20.01 -10.50
C ASP A 154 -1.25 20.01 -9.47
N VAL A 155 0.00 20.09 -9.92
CA VAL A 155 1.19 19.99 -9.07
C VAL A 155 1.75 21.36 -8.79
N PRO A 156 2.00 21.73 -7.52
CA PRO A 156 2.73 22.95 -7.22
C PRO A 156 4.14 22.87 -7.81
N HIS A 157 4.65 24.00 -8.32
CA HIS A 157 6.01 24.07 -8.86
C HIS A 157 7.02 23.63 -7.79
N LEU A 158 7.65 22.49 -8.02
CA LEU A 158 8.69 21.94 -7.14
C LEU A 158 10.04 22.42 -7.71
N PRO A 159 10.76 23.33 -7.03
CA PRO A 159 11.98 23.97 -7.58
C PRO A 159 13.15 23.02 -7.83
N TRP A 160 13.08 21.78 -7.29
CA TRP A 160 14.10 20.73 -7.49
C TRP A 160 13.71 19.69 -8.54
N VAL A 161 12.54 19.79 -9.14
CA VAL A 161 12.12 18.91 -10.24
C VAL A 161 12.47 19.61 -11.54
N ASP A 162 13.49 19.09 -12.21
CA ASP A 162 13.94 19.62 -13.50
C ASP A 162 12.83 19.37 -14.52
N SER A 163 12.30 20.45 -15.10
CA SER A 163 11.20 20.39 -16.08
C SER A 163 11.55 19.60 -17.35
N HIS A 164 12.83 19.27 -17.53
CA HIS A 164 13.31 18.49 -18.67
C HIS A 164 13.17 16.97 -18.51
N LEU A 165 12.82 16.48 -17.31
CA LEU A 165 12.74 15.05 -17.01
C LEU A 165 11.32 14.51 -17.06
N THR A 166 10.33 15.37 -17.12
CA THR A 166 8.92 14.99 -17.24
C THR A 166 8.42 15.35 -18.63
N ASP A 167 7.79 14.39 -19.32
CA ASP A 167 7.01 14.70 -20.50
C ASP A 167 5.77 15.49 -20.05
N PRO A 168 5.70 16.83 -20.29
CA PRO A 168 4.63 17.67 -19.75
C PRO A 168 3.26 17.37 -20.35
N TYR A 169 3.19 16.49 -21.35
CA TYR A 169 1.98 16.22 -22.12
C TYR A 169 1.30 14.89 -21.76
N ARG A 170 1.83 14.14 -20.78
CA ARG A 170 1.24 12.83 -20.43
C ARG A 170 0.42 12.90 -19.17
N PRO A 171 -0.91 12.83 -19.28
CA PRO A 171 -1.77 12.71 -18.11
C PRO A 171 -1.53 11.36 -17.43
N LEU A 172 -1.41 11.38 -16.11
CA LEU A 172 -1.36 10.19 -15.27
C LEU A 172 -2.79 9.82 -14.90
N LEU A 173 -3.20 8.62 -15.26
CA LEU A 173 -4.52 8.11 -14.91
C LEU A 173 -4.45 7.27 -13.64
N LEU A 174 -5.05 7.77 -12.56
CA LEU A 174 -5.19 7.02 -11.31
C LEU A 174 -6.57 6.36 -11.28
N THR A 175 -6.59 5.03 -11.22
CA THR A 175 -7.82 4.25 -11.13
C THR A 175 -7.78 3.38 -9.89
N ASP A 176 -8.86 3.36 -9.12
CA ASP A 176 -9.00 2.45 -7.98
C ASP A 176 -10.49 2.19 -7.72
N ARG A 177 -10.76 1.15 -6.95
CA ARG A 177 -12.09 0.83 -6.48
C ARG A 177 -12.07 0.77 -4.97
N ILE A 178 -12.70 1.74 -4.31
CA ILE A 178 -12.57 1.98 -2.89
C ILE A 178 -13.90 1.78 -2.21
N GLU A 179 -13.89 0.90 -1.23
CA GLU A 179 -15.06 0.68 -0.37
C GLU A 179 -15.08 1.70 0.77
N ALA A 180 -16.23 2.27 1.03
CA ALA A 180 -16.47 3.21 2.11
C ALA A 180 -17.82 2.94 2.81
N HIS A 181 -17.92 3.36 4.05
CA HIS A 181 -19.13 3.33 4.86
C HIS A 181 -19.51 4.77 5.20
N GLY A 182 -20.57 5.30 4.54
CA GLY A 182 -20.84 6.73 4.56
C GLY A 182 -19.61 7.51 4.06
N VAL A 183 -19.05 8.38 4.88
CA VAL A 183 -17.83 9.15 4.58
C VAL A 183 -16.56 8.56 5.21
N THR A 184 -16.58 7.29 5.57
CA THR A 184 -15.46 6.62 6.26
C THR A 184 -14.94 5.45 5.44
N ILE A 185 -13.65 5.47 5.12
CA ILE A 185 -12.90 4.35 4.57
C ILE A 185 -12.29 3.59 5.74
N VAL A 186 -12.48 2.26 5.81
CA VAL A 186 -11.84 1.46 6.87
C VAL A 186 -10.82 0.51 6.26
N ARG A 187 -9.62 0.55 6.79
CA ARG A 187 -8.54 -0.38 6.45
C ARG A 187 -8.23 -1.26 7.65
N MET A 188 -8.56 -2.52 7.57
CA MET A 188 -8.18 -3.51 8.58
C MET A 188 -6.82 -4.11 8.25
N SER A 189 -5.99 -4.35 9.27
CA SER A 189 -4.67 -4.99 9.12
C SER A 189 -4.39 -5.93 10.29
N PRO A 190 -3.98 -7.18 10.02
CA PRO A 190 -3.59 -8.13 11.05
C PRO A 190 -2.19 -7.84 11.63
N ALA A 191 -1.48 -6.85 11.10
CA ALA A 191 -0.18 -6.39 11.58
C ALA A 191 -0.31 -5.19 12.53
N ASN A 192 0.81 -4.78 13.09
CA ASN A 192 0.91 -3.46 13.71
C ASN A 192 0.84 -2.37 12.64
N LEU A 193 0.50 -1.16 13.07
CA LEU A 193 0.49 0.00 12.20
C LEU A 193 1.88 0.21 11.58
N SER A 194 1.89 0.40 10.26
CA SER A 194 3.12 0.68 9.52
C SER A 194 2.97 1.96 8.69
N PRO A 195 4.08 2.70 8.44
CA PRO A 195 4.05 3.88 7.57
C PRO A 195 3.49 3.57 6.18
N ARG A 196 3.76 2.38 5.65
CA ARG A 196 3.25 1.95 4.35
C ARG A 196 1.73 1.81 4.36
N THR A 197 1.16 1.22 5.43
CA THR A 197 -0.30 1.08 5.57
C THR A 197 -0.97 2.45 5.66
N LEU A 198 -0.37 3.38 6.42
CA LEU A 198 -0.85 4.76 6.50
C LEU A 198 -0.80 5.45 5.15
N LEU A 199 0.32 5.35 4.43
CA LEU A 199 0.49 5.96 3.11
C LEU A 199 -0.55 5.43 2.11
N GLU A 200 -0.73 4.12 2.02
CA GLU A 200 -1.74 3.51 1.12
C GLU A 200 -3.15 3.99 1.47
N THR A 201 -3.48 4.03 2.76
CA THR A 201 -4.79 4.50 3.23
C THR A 201 -4.97 5.99 2.94
N TRP A 202 -3.91 6.79 3.14
CA TRP A 202 -3.91 8.22 2.82
C TRP A 202 -4.14 8.49 1.34
N LEU A 203 -3.44 7.76 0.45
CA LEU A 203 -3.63 7.87 -1.00
C LEU A 203 -5.08 7.58 -1.41
N ARG A 204 -5.69 6.53 -0.87
CA ARG A 204 -7.10 6.20 -1.11
C ARG A 204 -8.05 7.27 -0.60
N LEU A 205 -7.76 7.82 0.58
CA LEU A 205 -8.55 8.90 1.15
C LEU A 205 -8.51 10.16 0.28
N LEU A 206 -7.32 10.56 -0.17
CA LEU A 206 -7.16 11.68 -1.10
C LEU A 206 -7.89 11.42 -2.42
N ALA A 207 -7.75 10.22 -2.98
CA ALA A 207 -8.38 9.83 -4.24
C ALA A 207 -9.91 9.92 -4.16
N VAL A 208 -10.51 9.47 -3.06
CA VAL A 208 -11.96 9.58 -2.84
C VAL A 208 -12.38 11.03 -2.65
N ALA A 209 -11.64 11.84 -1.89
CA ALA A 209 -11.95 13.25 -1.71
C ALA A 209 -11.94 14.03 -3.03
N VAL A 210 -11.03 13.67 -3.96
CA VAL A 210 -10.99 14.26 -5.31
C VAL A 210 -12.12 13.73 -6.20
N ALA A 211 -12.45 12.44 -6.11
CA ALA A 211 -13.49 11.81 -6.93
C ALA A 211 -14.90 12.26 -6.53
N GLN A 212 -15.08 12.67 -5.28
CA GLN A 212 -16.36 13.09 -4.69
C GLN A 212 -16.27 14.50 -4.09
N PRO A 213 -16.03 15.54 -4.89
CA PRO A 213 -15.74 16.89 -4.39
C PRO A 213 -16.90 17.55 -3.63
N ASP A 214 -18.12 17.12 -3.90
CA ASP A 214 -19.34 17.64 -3.25
C ASP A 214 -19.56 17.05 -1.85
N VAL A 215 -18.83 15.99 -1.50
CA VAL A 215 -18.94 15.31 -0.20
C VAL A 215 -17.79 15.77 0.69
N THR A 216 -18.13 16.37 1.82
CA THR A 216 -17.15 16.86 2.79
C THR A 216 -17.00 15.90 3.98
N GLY A 217 -15.88 16.03 4.70
CA GLY A 217 -15.65 15.27 5.92
C GLY A 217 -15.20 13.82 5.68
N TRP A 218 -14.63 13.53 4.51
CA TRP A 218 -14.01 12.24 4.24
C TRP A 218 -12.94 11.92 5.28
N ARG A 219 -12.97 10.71 5.81
CA ARG A 219 -12.00 10.20 6.76
C ARG A 219 -11.65 8.74 6.48
N ALA A 220 -10.49 8.33 6.93
CA ALA A 220 -10.09 6.93 6.87
C ALA A 220 -9.66 6.46 8.26
N ALA A 221 -10.05 5.24 8.61
CA ALA A 221 -9.66 4.58 9.85
C ALA A 221 -8.76 3.39 9.53
N VAL A 222 -7.61 3.30 10.18
CA VAL A 222 -6.74 2.12 10.11
C VAL A 222 -6.89 1.35 11.40
N VAL A 223 -7.54 0.19 11.33
CA VAL A 223 -7.76 -0.71 12.45
C VAL A 223 -6.70 -1.80 12.40
N THR A 224 -5.87 -1.86 13.43
CA THR A 224 -4.76 -2.82 13.55
C THR A 224 -4.88 -3.62 14.84
N ARG A 225 -3.86 -4.36 15.21
CA ARG A 225 -3.76 -5.02 16.51
C ARG A 225 -3.69 -4.05 17.69
N SER A 226 -3.29 -2.80 17.46
CA SER A 226 -3.30 -1.77 18.51
C SER A 226 -4.72 -1.48 18.97
N ALA A 227 -4.85 -1.07 20.24
CA ALA A 227 -6.16 -0.83 20.85
C ALA A 227 -6.95 0.30 20.17
N ASN A 228 -6.27 1.34 19.70
CA ASN A 228 -6.92 2.50 19.09
C ASN A 228 -6.73 2.51 17.58
N PRO A 229 -7.80 2.75 16.81
CA PRO A 229 -7.70 3.01 15.37
C PRO A 229 -6.96 4.33 15.13
N GLU A 230 -6.17 4.37 14.05
CA GLU A 230 -5.59 5.63 13.55
C GLU A 230 -6.59 6.27 12.61
N ILE A 231 -6.91 7.54 12.83
CA ILE A 231 -7.88 8.29 12.02
C ILE A 231 -7.17 9.34 11.19
N LEU A 232 -7.37 9.27 9.88
CA LEU A 232 -6.93 10.26 8.91
C LEU A 232 -8.13 11.06 8.43
N VAL A 233 -7.97 12.38 8.26
CA VAL A 233 -9.02 13.27 7.76
C VAL A 233 -8.56 13.89 6.45
N ALA A 234 -9.40 13.80 5.41
CA ALA A 234 -9.08 14.40 4.14
C ALA A 234 -9.10 15.94 4.23
N PRO A 235 -8.18 16.63 3.55
CA PRO A 235 -8.33 18.05 3.26
C PRO A 235 -9.50 18.28 2.29
N ASP A 236 -9.76 19.53 1.90
CA ASP A 236 -10.70 19.81 0.82
C ASP A 236 -10.26 19.17 -0.51
N ALA A 237 -11.19 19.04 -1.46
CA ALA A 237 -10.96 18.33 -2.71
C ALA A 237 -9.82 18.95 -3.55
N GLN A 238 -9.65 20.27 -3.53
CA GLN A 238 -8.59 20.94 -4.28
C GLN A 238 -7.21 20.68 -3.66
N GLN A 239 -7.09 20.77 -2.35
CA GLN A 239 -5.86 20.44 -1.63
C GLN A 239 -5.54 18.94 -1.77
N ALA A 240 -6.55 18.07 -1.66
CA ALA A 240 -6.41 16.63 -1.87
C ALA A 240 -5.84 16.35 -3.27
N ARG A 241 -6.35 17.01 -4.32
CA ARG A 241 -5.89 16.87 -5.70
C ARG A 241 -4.42 17.30 -5.84
N THR A 242 -4.06 18.42 -5.28
CA THR A 242 -2.68 18.95 -5.32
C THR A 242 -1.69 17.99 -4.62
N ILE A 243 -2.05 17.48 -3.44
CA ILE A 243 -1.22 16.52 -2.69
C ILE A 243 -1.09 15.20 -3.47
N LEU A 244 -2.21 14.67 -3.95
CA LEU A 244 -2.25 13.41 -4.69
C LEU A 244 -1.41 13.49 -5.96
N ALA A 245 -1.57 14.54 -6.76
CA ALA A 245 -0.79 14.77 -7.97
C ALA A 245 0.72 14.86 -7.66
N GLY A 246 1.10 15.56 -6.60
CA GLY A 246 2.49 15.63 -6.14
C GLY A 246 3.06 14.26 -5.76
N LEU A 247 2.31 13.45 -5.00
CA LEU A 247 2.74 12.10 -4.60
C LEU A 247 2.87 11.15 -5.80
N VAL A 248 1.90 11.19 -6.72
CA VAL A 248 1.95 10.39 -7.95
C VAL A 248 3.15 10.79 -8.80
N ARG A 249 3.42 12.08 -8.94
CA ARG A 249 4.58 12.57 -9.69
C ARG A 249 5.90 12.08 -9.08
N VAL A 250 6.07 12.19 -7.74
CA VAL A 250 7.27 11.70 -7.04
C VAL A 250 7.45 10.19 -7.19
N ALA A 251 6.36 9.44 -7.25
CA ALA A 251 6.41 7.98 -7.41
C ALA A 251 6.99 7.53 -8.77
N TRP A 252 6.90 8.36 -9.80
CA TRP A 252 7.26 8.03 -11.20
C TRP A 252 8.35 8.92 -11.78
N TRP A 253 8.94 9.73 -10.95
CA TRP A 253 10.11 10.56 -11.28
C TRP A 253 11.43 9.76 -11.19
#